data_61723abb7e1c04545d760c2db0e0b756
#
_entry.id   61723abb7e1c04545d760c2db0e0b756
#
_cell.length_a   1.000
_cell.length_b   1.000
_cell.length_c   1.000
_cell.angle_alpha   90.00
_cell.angle_beta   90.00
_cell.angle_gamma   90.00
#
_symmetry.space_group_name_H-M   'P 1'
#
loop_
_entity.id
_entity.type
_entity.pdbx_description
1 polymer ?
#
loop_
_entity_poly.entity_id
_entity_poly.type
_entity_poly.pdbx_seq_one_letter_code
_entity_poly.pdbx_strand_id
1 'polypeptide(L)'
;MFAFRASVIREEFGRLHPQMLAALEPVAAGAEAPGPEAYAKLPDLSIDVAVMEKTDRGVVLPSDFGWSDIGSWKSLYDFLPKDADGNVLDGDVVAQESRNCLVLGNERLIAVNRLANTVVVETPDSIFVSDIEASREVKSIVAELKRRGRAETEQHLTMHFPWGARTLLEERDGGGRLSRLMLYPGAQAVLDAAPGERVHLLALEGRARVASGRRRRELAPGDSFTTATGAGVRLANAGAGRLQLFHAVLPAARPDGAAED
;
A
#
# COMPACT_ATOMS: atom_id res chain seq x y z
N MET A 1 19.75 -1.32 -15.02
CA MET A 1 20.04 -2.40 -14.02
C MET A 1 21.50 -2.32 -13.60
N PHE A 2 21.78 -2.59 -12.31
CA PHE A 2 23.13 -2.72 -11.82
C PHE A 2 23.43 -4.17 -11.45
N ALA A 3 24.63 -4.63 -11.78
CA ALA A 3 25.13 -5.91 -11.35
C ALA A 3 26.55 -5.72 -10.79
N PHE A 4 26.79 -6.12 -9.56
CA PHE A 4 28.07 -5.97 -8.89
C PHE A 4 28.31 -7.09 -7.86
N ARG A 5 29.57 -7.31 -7.51
CA ARG A 5 29.91 -8.13 -6.36
C ARG A 5 29.71 -7.32 -5.07
N ALA A 6 29.16 -7.95 -4.04
CA ALA A 6 28.93 -7.30 -2.75
C ALA A 6 30.21 -6.67 -2.15
N SER A 7 31.36 -7.32 -2.33
CA SER A 7 32.66 -6.77 -1.90
C SER A 7 33.01 -5.48 -2.62
N VAL A 8 32.78 -5.40 -3.93
CA VAL A 8 33.10 -4.23 -4.75
C VAL A 8 32.23 -3.03 -4.37
N ILE A 9 30.92 -3.23 -4.25
CA ILE A 9 30.03 -2.13 -3.87
C ILE A 9 30.30 -1.64 -2.44
N ARG A 10 30.69 -2.56 -1.53
CA ARG A 10 31.11 -2.20 -0.17
C ARG A 10 32.40 -1.37 -0.16
N GLU A 11 33.38 -1.73 -0.99
CA GLU A 11 34.63 -0.94 -1.16
C GLU A 11 34.30 0.46 -1.67
N GLU A 12 33.44 0.59 -2.68
CA GLU A 12 33.02 1.89 -3.22
C GLU A 12 32.29 2.75 -2.18
N PHE A 13 31.38 2.17 -1.40
CA PHE A 13 30.76 2.88 -0.28
C PHE A 13 31.77 3.29 0.78
N GLY A 14 32.75 2.45 1.09
CA GLY A 14 33.84 2.78 2.02
C GLY A 14 34.68 3.95 1.54
N ARG A 15 34.90 4.06 0.23
CA ARG A 15 35.67 5.14 -0.40
C ARG A 15 34.86 6.43 -0.50
N LEU A 16 33.60 6.36 -0.93
CA LEU A 16 32.79 7.53 -1.29
C LEU A 16 31.91 8.01 -0.13
N HIS A 17 31.43 7.11 0.71
CA HIS A 17 30.50 7.38 1.81
C HIS A 17 30.84 6.55 3.06
N PRO A 18 32.03 6.73 3.67
CA PRO A 18 32.48 5.92 4.80
C PRO A 18 31.54 5.97 6.02
N GLN A 19 30.87 7.09 6.23
CA GLN A 19 29.91 7.25 7.33
C GLN A 19 28.63 6.41 7.13
N MET A 20 28.15 6.29 5.88
CA MET A 20 27.02 5.43 5.55
C MET A 20 27.40 3.96 5.77
N LEU A 21 28.58 3.55 5.30
CA LEU A 21 29.04 2.19 5.49
C LEU A 21 29.16 1.85 6.97
N ALA A 22 29.76 2.72 7.79
CA ALA A 22 29.92 2.51 9.22
C ALA A 22 28.56 2.39 9.94
N ALA A 23 27.55 3.15 9.54
CA ALA A 23 26.21 3.06 10.11
C ALA A 23 25.48 1.74 9.75
N LEU A 24 25.83 1.13 8.62
CA LEU A 24 25.24 -0.14 8.12
C LEU A 24 26.08 -1.37 8.52
N GLU A 25 27.28 -1.21 9.03
CA GLU A 25 28.17 -2.31 9.45
C GLU A 25 27.52 -3.30 10.43
N PRO A 26 26.72 -2.87 11.45
CA PRO A 26 26.04 -3.78 12.35
C PRO A 26 25.07 -4.72 11.63
N VAL A 27 24.42 -4.26 10.55
CA VAL A 27 23.51 -5.08 9.71
C VAL A 27 24.31 -6.12 8.92
N ALA A 28 25.44 -5.72 8.36
CA ALA A 28 26.34 -6.64 7.65
C ALA A 28 26.94 -7.69 8.59
N ALA A 29 27.04 -7.41 9.89
CA ALA A 29 27.50 -8.34 10.93
C ALA A 29 26.37 -9.23 11.50
N GLY A 30 25.14 -9.17 10.96
CA GLY A 30 24.02 -10.05 11.33
C GLY A 30 22.94 -9.40 12.21
N ALA A 31 22.96 -8.10 12.42
CA ALA A 31 21.83 -7.38 13.01
C ALA A 31 20.65 -7.35 12.03
N GLU A 32 19.40 -7.45 12.52
CA GLU A 32 18.21 -7.51 11.67
C GLU A 32 17.99 -6.24 10.83
N ALA A 33 18.25 -5.07 11.39
CA ALA A 33 18.17 -3.78 10.70
C ALA A 33 18.89 -2.68 11.52
N PRO A 34 19.30 -1.56 10.91
CA PRO A 34 19.69 -0.38 11.68
C PRO A 34 18.46 0.14 12.44
N GLY A 35 18.64 0.52 13.70
CA GLY A 35 17.56 1.15 14.45
C GLY A 35 17.05 2.43 13.76
N PRO A 36 15.78 2.83 13.97
CA PRO A 36 15.17 3.99 13.30
C PRO A 36 16.00 5.27 13.41
N GLU A 37 16.61 5.53 14.54
CA GLU A 37 17.46 6.70 14.76
C GLU A 37 18.76 6.66 13.95
N ALA A 38 19.37 5.49 13.79
CA ALA A 38 20.57 5.32 12.98
C ALA A 38 20.23 5.46 11.49
N TYR A 39 19.10 4.88 11.07
CA TYR A 39 18.62 4.98 9.70
C TYR A 39 18.26 6.42 9.30
N ALA A 40 17.59 7.17 10.18
CA ALA A 40 17.23 8.56 9.95
C ALA A 40 18.43 9.52 9.77
N LYS A 41 19.63 9.12 10.20
CA LYS A 41 20.86 9.89 10.02
C LYS A 41 21.55 9.61 8.70
N LEU A 42 21.13 8.58 7.95
CA LEU A 42 21.69 8.28 6.65
C LEU A 42 21.27 9.37 5.63
N PRO A 43 22.17 9.79 4.73
CA PRO A 43 21.81 10.66 3.61
C PRO A 43 20.77 9.98 2.71
N ASP A 44 19.75 10.71 2.30
CA ASP A 44 18.77 10.26 1.30
C ASP A 44 19.37 10.38 -0.11
N LEU A 45 20.13 9.37 -0.50
CA LEU A 45 20.85 9.29 -1.77
C LEU A 45 20.58 7.95 -2.45
N SER A 46 20.19 7.97 -3.72
CA SER A 46 20.16 6.76 -4.53
C SER A 46 21.58 6.23 -4.79
N ILE A 47 21.71 4.93 -5.08
CA ILE A 47 22.98 4.31 -5.44
C ILE A 47 23.58 4.95 -6.70
N ASP A 48 22.77 5.50 -7.59
CA ASP A 48 23.19 6.24 -8.76
C ASP A 48 24.06 7.42 -8.36
N VAL A 49 23.51 8.31 -7.54
CA VAL A 49 24.17 9.54 -7.06
C VAL A 49 25.29 9.23 -6.07
N ALA A 50 25.07 8.23 -5.21
CA ALA A 50 26.05 7.87 -4.19
C ALA A 50 27.31 7.23 -4.80
N VAL A 51 27.16 6.34 -5.75
CA VAL A 51 28.27 5.52 -6.25
C VAL A 51 28.42 5.61 -7.75
N MET A 52 27.34 5.34 -8.53
CA MET A 52 27.48 5.09 -9.97
C MET A 52 27.95 6.31 -10.77
N GLU A 53 27.57 7.53 -10.37
CA GLU A 53 28.04 8.77 -10.99
C GLU A 53 29.50 9.13 -10.64
N LYS A 54 30.09 8.45 -9.63
CA LYS A 54 31.41 8.82 -9.06
C LYS A 54 32.45 7.72 -9.20
N THR A 55 32.02 6.48 -9.48
CA THR A 55 32.95 5.36 -9.61
C THR A 55 33.61 5.37 -10.99
N ASP A 56 34.91 5.09 -11.02
CA ASP A 56 35.67 4.80 -12.22
C ASP A 56 35.75 3.31 -12.57
N ARG A 57 35.11 2.47 -11.76
CA ARG A 57 35.06 1.00 -11.91
C ARG A 57 33.82 0.50 -12.66
N GLY A 58 32.91 1.43 -13.04
CA GLY A 58 31.70 1.10 -13.76
C GLY A 58 31.97 0.78 -15.23
N VAL A 59 31.28 -0.23 -15.74
CA VAL A 59 31.23 -0.53 -17.17
C VAL A 59 29.79 -0.62 -17.64
N VAL A 60 29.53 -0.20 -18.88
CA VAL A 60 28.21 -0.31 -19.50
C VAL A 60 28.22 -1.52 -20.44
N LEU A 61 27.26 -2.42 -20.24
CA LEU A 61 27.02 -3.53 -21.14
C LEU A 61 25.72 -3.25 -21.91
N PRO A 62 25.78 -2.83 -23.18
CA PRO A 62 24.61 -2.67 -24.00
C PRO A 62 23.89 -4.01 -24.14
N SER A 63 22.57 -4.00 -23.92
CA SER A 63 21.77 -5.23 -23.93
C SER A 63 20.41 -4.94 -24.52
N ASP A 64 19.91 -5.87 -25.32
CA ASP A 64 18.56 -5.85 -25.90
C ASP A 64 17.90 -7.20 -25.66
N PHE A 65 17.23 -7.31 -24.51
CA PHE A 65 16.52 -8.51 -24.07
C PHE A 65 15.08 -8.19 -23.64
N GLY A 66 14.52 -7.08 -24.16
CA GLY A 66 13.14 -6.69 -23.90
C GLY A 66 12.87 -6.21 -22.47
N TRP A 67 13.90 -5.76 -21.73
CA TRP A 67 13.69 -5.23 -20.38
C TRP A 67 13.13 -3.81 -20.40
N SER A 68 12.16 -3.57 -19.52
CA SER A 68 11.63 -2.23 -19.22
C SER A 68 11.55 -2.04 -17.71
N ASP A 69 11.83 -0.86 -17.21
CA ASP A 69 11.68 -0.50 -15.80
C ASP A 69 10.22 -0.26 -15.39
N ILE A 70 9.31 -0.15 -16.37
CA ILE A 70 7.88 0.15 -16.18
C ILE A 70 7.68 1.28 -15.13
N GLY A 71 8.48 2.32 -15.24
CA GLY A 71 8.50 3.45 -14.30
C GLY A 71 7.40 4.51 -14.54
N SER A 72 6.50 4.27 -15.50
CA SER A 72 5.42 5.20 -15.85
C SER A 72 4.22 4.46 -16.42
N TRP A 73 3.03 5.10 -16.41
CA TRP A 73 1.83 4.56 -17.04
C TRP A 73 2.02 4.35 -18.54
N LYS A 74 2.76 5.24 -19.21
CA LYS A 74 3.13 5.07 -20.61
C LYS A 74 3.96 3.80 -20.84
N SER A 75 4.97 3.57 -20.00
CA SER A 75 5.79 2.36 -20.12
C SER A 75 4.98 1.08 -19.86
N LEU A 76 4.02 1.12 -18.92
CA LEU A 76 3.09 0.03 -18.67
C LEU A 76 2.18 -0.21 -19.87
N TYR A 77 1.61 0.85 -20.45
CA TYR A 77 0.81 0.77 -21.68
C TYR A 77 1.60 0.14 -22.82
N ASP A 78 2.85 0.56 -23.04
CA ASP A 78 3.70 0.03 -24.12
C ASP A 78 3.98 -1.47 -23.94
N PHE A 79 4.12 -1.93 -22.71
CA PHE A 79 4.43 -3.31 -22.38
C PHE A 79 3.23 -4.26 -22.46
N LEU A 80 2.02 -3.81 -22.11
CA LEU A 80 0.84 -4.66 -22.06
C LEU A 80 0.26 -4.95 -23.45
N PRO A 81 -0.38 -6.13 -23.67
CA PRO A 81 -1.10 -6.43 -24.90
C PRO A 81 -2.27 -5.47 -25.10
N LYS A 82 -2.53 -5.12 -26.36
CA LYS A 82 -3.55 -4.16 -26.76
C LYS A 82 -4.66 -4.83 -27.56
N ASP A 83 -5.88 -4.31 -27.44
CA ASP A 83 -6.98 -4.69 -28.30
C ASP A 83 -6.83 -4.16 -29.74
N ALA A 84 -7.83 -4.39 -30.60
CA ALA A 84 -7.83 -3.98 -32.01
C ALA A 84 -7.77 -2.44 -32.21
N ASP A 85 -8.25 -1.68 -31.21
CA ASP A 85 -8.25 -0.21 -31.20
C ASP A 85 -7.02 0.37 -30.48
N GLY A 86 -6.07 -0.48 -30.09
CA GLY A 86 -4.87 -0.09 -29.38
C GLY A 86 -5.09 0.18 -27.88
N ASN A 87 -6.21 -0.23 -27.31
CA ASN A 87 -6.47 -0.02 -25.88
C ASN A 87 -5.92 -1.16 -25.03
N VAL A 88 -5.58 -0.84 -23.80
CA VAL A 88 -5.36 -1.78 -22.69
C VAL A 88 -6.49 -1.55 -21.69
N LEU A 89 -7.37 -2.53 -21.53
CA LEU A 89 -8.54 -2.47 -20.66
C LEU A 89 -8.42 -3.58 -19.61
N ASP A 90 -8.43 -3.22 -18.33
CA ASP A 90 -8.37 -4.15 -17.22
C ASP A 90 -9.42 -3.76 -16.15
N GLY A 91 -10.14 -4.75 -15.63
CA GLY A 91 -11.28 -4.55 -14.73
C GLY A 91 -12.63 -4.54 -15.45
N ASP A 92 -13.67 -4.00 -14.78
CA ASP A 92 -15.00 -3.81 -15.36
C ASP A 92 -15.03 -2.52 -16.19
N VAL A 93 -14.63 -2.64 -17.49
CA VAL A 93 -14.43 -1.50 -18.38
C VAL A 93 -15.27 -1.64 -19.64
N VAL A 94 -16.01 -0.59 -19.98
CA VAL A 94 -16.71 -0.43 -21.26
C VAL A 94 -16.09 0.74 -22.02
N ALA A 95 -15.46 0.47 -23.16
CA ALA A 95 -14.88 1.49 -24.04
C ALA A 95 -15.69 1.58 -25.34
N GLN A 96 -16.18 2.77 -25.68
CA GLN A 96 -16.89 3.03 -26.93
C GLN A 96 -16.16 4.10 -27.72
N GLU A 97 -15.92 3.84 -29.03
CA GLU A 97 -15.25 4.77 -29.94
C GLU A 97 -13.93 5.37 -29.37
N SER A 98 -13.20 4.58 -28.53
CA SER A 98 -11.99 5.01 -27.85
C SER A 98 -10.77 4.25 -28.38
N ARG A 99 -9.60 4.92 -28.43
CA ARG A 99 -8.38 4.34 -29.01
C ARG A 99 -7.12 4.75 -28.27
N ASN A 100 -6.14 3.84 -28.26
CA ASN A 100 -4.82 4.05 -27.64
C ASN A 100 -4.95 4.47 -26.16
N CYS A 101 -5.88 3.89 -25.44
CA CYS A 101 -6.13 4.21 -24.03
C CYS A 101 -5.60 3.11 -23.10
N LEU A 102 -5.12 3.49 -21.94
CA LEU A 102 -4.89 2.60 -20.81
C LEU A 102 -5.97 2.86 -19.77
N VAL A 103 -6.86 1.90 -19.55
CA VAL A 103 -7.95 2.01 -18.57
C VAL A 103 -7.81 0.86 -17.59
N LEU A 104 -7.47 1.16 -16.34
CA LEU A 104 -7.29 0.20 -15.26
C LEU A 104 -8.35 0.47 -14.19
N GLY A 105 -9.31 -0.45 -14.07
CA GLY A 105 -10.36 -0.44 -13.06
C GLY A 105 -10.02 -1.35 -11.88
N ASN A 106 -10.53 -1.03 -10.72
CA ASN A 106 -10.40 -1.86 -9.52
C ASN A 106 -11.74 -2.49 -9.13
N GLU A 107 -12.69 -1.71 -8.63
CA GLU A 107 -13.98 -2.24 -8.12
C GLU A 107 -15.20 -1.64 -8.84
N ARG A 108 -15.06 -0.53 -9.55
CA ARG A 108 -16.17 0.18 -10.20
C ARG A 108 -16.20 -0.08 -11.68
N LEU A 109 -17.41 -0.07 -12.25
CA LEU A 109 -17.56 0.04 -13.69
C LEU A 109 -16.97 1.37 -14.18
N ILE A 110 -16.05 1.29 -15.14
CA ILE A 110 -15.50 2.45 -15.86
C ILE A 110 -16.06 2.45 -17.27
N ALA A 111 -16.83 3.46 -17.62
CA ALA A 111 -17.32 3.66 -18.98
C ALA A 111 -16.59 4.85 -19.60
N VAL A 112 -15.90 4.60 -20.72
CA VAL A 112 -15.20 5.64 -21.49
C VAL A 112 -15.76 5.73 -22.89
N ASN A 113 -15.94 6.95 -23.40
CA ASN A 113 -16.50 7.20 -24.71
C ASN A 113 -15.71 8.29 -25.44
N ARG A 114 -15.31 7.99 -26.69
CA ARG A 114 -14.59 8.92 -27.58
C ARG A 114 -13.29 9.47 -27.01
N LEU A 115 -12.57 8.67 -26.22
CA LEU A 115 -11.25 9.03 -25.71
C LEU A 115 -10.15 8.57 -26.68
N ALA A 116 -9.06 9.31 -26.68
CA ALA A 116 -7.85 8.92 -27.41
C ALA A 116 -6.60 9.26 -26.58
N ASN A 117 -5.59 8.38 -26.62
CA ASN A 117 -4.29 8.60 -25.99
C ASN A 117 -4.42 8.96 -24.49
N THR A 118 -5.33 8.31 -23.79
CA THR A 118 -5.69 8.67 -22.42
C THR A 118 -5.37 7.53 -21.47
N VAL A 119 -4.83 7.88 -20.31
CA VAL A 119 -4.70 7.00 -19.15
C VAL A 119 -5.83 7.28 -18.18
N VAL A 120 -6.55 6.25 -17.77
CA VAL A 120 -7.53 6.25 -16.67
C VAL A 120 -7.14 5.15 -15.69
N VAL A 121 -6.83 5.51 -14.46
CA VAL A 121 -6.50 4.55 -13.40
C VAL A 121 -7.39 4.82 -12.21
N GLU A 122 -8.16 3.82 -11.83
CA GLU A 122 -8.98 3.83 -10.63
C GLU A 122 -8.31 3.07 -9.52
N THR A 123 -8.27 3.68 -8.34
CA THR A 123 -7.93 3.04 -7.07
C THR A 123 -9.09 3.24 -6.08
N PRO A 124 -9.14 2.56 -4.93
CA PRO A 124 -10.21 2.77 -3.95
C PRO A 124 -10.37 4.22 -3.47
N ASP A 125 -9.30 5.01 -3.52
CA ASP A 125 -9.19 6.37 -2.97
C ASP A 125 -9.13 7.47 -4.02
N SER A 126 -8.82 7.15 -5.27
CA SER A 126 -8.64 8.17 -6.30
C SER A 126 -8.90 7.65 -7.71
N ILE A 127 -9.14 8.60 -8.62
CA ILE A 127 -9.15 8.34 -10.05
C ILE A 127 -8.14 9.29 -10.69
N PHE A 128 -7.16 8.73 -11.38
CA PHE A 128 -6.20 9.49 -12.16
C PHE A 128 -6.57 9.45 -13.63
N VAL A 129 -6.64 10.61 -14.26
CA VAL A 129 -6.88 10.76 -15.71
C VAL A 129 -5.83 11.70 -16.28
N SER A 130 -5.17 11.28 -17.35
CA SER A 130 -4.13 12.07 -18.00
C SER A 130 -4.04 11.72 -19.49
N ASP A 131 -3.45 12.60 -20.28
CA ASP A 131 -2.84 12.21 -21.54
C ASP A 131 -1.74 11.17 -21.30
N ILE A 132 -1.60 10.20 -22.20
CA ILE A 132 -0.69 9.06 -21.99
C ILE A 132 0.78 9.49 -21.98
N GLU A 133 1.16 10.46 -22.80
CA GLU A 133 2.54 10.97 -22.84
C GLU A 133 2.84 11.87 -21.64
N ALA A 134 1.86 12.68 -21.20
CA ALA A 134 1.98 13.54 -20.02
C ALA A 134 1.89 12.76 -18.70
N SER A 135 1.52 11.49 -18.73
CA SER A 135 1.40 10.65 -17.50
C SER A 135 2.70 10.47 -16.71
N ARG A 136 3.83 10.83 -17.27
CA ARG A 136 5.13 10.89 -16.57
C ARG A 136 5.22 12.04 -15.56
N GLU A 137 4.40 13.09 -15.73
CA GLU A 137 4.42 14.30 -14.91
C GLU A 137 3.55 14.19 -13.64
N VAL A 138 3.10 12.99 -13.29
CA VAL A 138 2.28 12.73 -12.10
C VAL A 138 2.86 13.32 -10.80
N LYS A 139 4.18 13.50 -10.73
CA LYS A 139 4.87 14.13 -9.59
C LYS A 139 4.37 15.54 -9.29
N SER A 140 4.01 16.32 -10.31
CA SER A 140 3.50 17.69 -10.14
C SER A 140 2.12 17.68 -9.48
N ILE A 141 1.26 16.72 -9.85
CA ILE A 141 -0.07 16.53 -9.25
C ILE A 141 0.06 16.10 -7.80
N VAL A 142 0.97 15.15 -7.50
CA VAL A 142 1.24 14.70 -6.12
C VAL A 142 1.74 15.86 -5.27
N ALA A 143 2.62 16.72 -5.79
CA ALA A 143 3.09 17.92 -5.08
C ALA A 143 1.95 18.89 -4.76
N GLU A 144 1.02 19.11 -5.71
CA GLU A 144 -0.15 19.94 -5.50
C GLU A 144 -1.11 19.34 -4.46
N LEU A 145 -1.36 18.03 -4.50
CA LEU A 145 -2.18 17.34 -3.50
C LEU A 145 -1.58 17.47 -2.09
N LYS A 146 -0.26 17.31 -1.96
CA LYS A 146 0.46 17.53 -0.69
C LYS A 146 0.30 18.97 -0.19
N ARG A 147 0.42 19.96 -1.10
CA ARG A 147 0.21 21.37 -0.75
C ARG A 147 -1.20 21.64 -0.24
N ARG A 148 -2.19 20.89 -0.72
CA ARG A 148 -3.60 20.94 -0.27
C ARG A 148 -3.86 20.13 1.00
N GLY A 149 -2.86 19.43 1.54
CA GLY A 149 -3.02 18.57 2.73
C GLY A 149 -3.92 17.37 2.50
N ARG A 150 -3.95 16.83 1.25
CA ARG A 150 -4.78 15.66 0.93
C ARG A 150 -4.17 14.39 1.52
N ALA A 151 -4.95 13.67 2.31
CA ALA A 151 -4.51 12.45 3.01
C ALA A 151 -4.12 11.32 2.04
N GLU A 152 -4.70 11.29 0.84
CA GLU A 152 -4.43 10.28 -0.20
C GLU A 152 -2.98 10.28 -0.69
N THR A 153 -2.21 11.34 -0.38
CA THR A 153 -0.77 11.40 -0.69
C THR A 153 0.11 10.69 0.33
N GLU A 154 -0.42 10.39 1.51
CA GLU A 154 0.32 9.79 2.63
C GLU A 154 -0.23 8.42 3.03
N GLN A 155 -1.54 8.24 2.91
CA GLN A 155 -2.23 7.02 3.34
C GLN A 155 -3.21 6.56 2.27
N HIS A 156 -3.01 5.34 1.77
CA HIS A 156 -4.00 4.68 0.94
C HIS A 156 -5.14 4.14 1.81
N LEU A 157 -6.37 4.17 1.28
CA LEU A 157 -7.51 3.54 1.96
C LEU A 157 -7.27 2.04 2.22
N THR A 158 -6.57 1.37 1.31
CA THR A 158 -6.14 -0.01 1.50
C THR A 158 -4.68 -0.09 1.91
N MET A 159 -4.44 -0.61 3.09
CA MET A 159 -3.12 -0.91 3.63
C MET A 159 -2.87 -2.41 3.59
N HIS A 160 -1.72 -2.81 3.05
CA HIS A 160 -1.28 -4.20 2.99
C HIS A 160 -0.36 -4.56 4.15
N PHE A 161 -0.59 -5.74 4.72
CA PHE A 161 0.17 -6.28 5.84
C PHE A 161 0.59 -7.74 5.54
N PRO A 162 1.58 -8.31 6.24
CA PRO A 162 1.95 -9.71 6.07
C PRO A 162 0.78 -10.69 6.28
N TRP A 163 -0.23 -10.30 7.05
CA TRP A 163 -1.42 -11.10 7.33
C TRP A 163 -2.57 -10.90 6.33
N GLY A 164 -2.52 -9.88 5.46
CA GLY A 164 -3.60 -9.58 4.52
C GLY A 164 -3.71 -8.08 4.22
N ALA A 165 -4.93 -7.55 4.23
CA ALA A 165 -5.19 -6.14 3.94
C ALA A 165 -6.27 -5.55 4.84
N ARG A 166 -6.18 -4.24 5.09
CA ARG A 166 -7.21 -3.42 5.73
C ARG A 166 -7.59 -2.28 4.80
N THR A 167 -8.85 -2.21 4.41
CA THR A 167 -9.40 -1.11 3.62
C THR A 167 -10.28 -0.25 4.52
N LEU A 168 -9.94 1.02 4.70
CA LEU A 168 -10.78 2.00 5.38
C LEU A 168 -12.00 2.28 4.51
N LEU A 169 -13.21 2.14 5.06
CA LEU A 169 -14.47 2.38 4.37
C LEU A 169 -15.06 3.72 4.77
N GLU A 170 -14.97 4.06 6.05
CA GLU A 170 -15.51 5.29 6.61
C GLU A 170 -14.71 5.70 7.84
N GLU A 171 -14.46 7.00 7.97
CA GLU A 171 -13.92 7.62 9.17
C GLU A 171 -14.78 8.84 9.51
N ARG A 172 -15.10 9.01 10.79
CA ARG A 172 -15.96 10.09 11.28
C ARG A 172 -15.20 11.03 12.19
N ASP A 173 -15.53 12.31 12.09
CA ASP A 173 -15.15 13.29 13.09
C ASP A 173 -15.65 12.81 14.46
N GLY A 174 -14.74 12.70 15.44
CA GLY A 174 -15.06 12.14 16.75
C GLY A 174 -14.58 10.69 16.99
N GLY A 175 -13.86 10.09 16.02
CA GLY A 175 -13.03 8.90 16.25
C GLY A 175 -13.68 7.55 15.87
N GLY A 176 -14.80 7.55 15.18
CA GLY A 176 -15.38 6.31 14.64
C GLY A 176 -14.71 5.90 13.32
N ARG A 177 -14.24 4.65 13.21
CA ARG A 177 -13.63 4.10 11.99
C ARG A 177 -14.25 2.78 11.61
N LEU A 178 -14.63 2.62 10.35
CA LEU A 178 -15.10 1.37 9.78
C LEU A 178 -14.12 0.91 8.70
N SER A 179 -13.68 -0.33 8.79
CA SER A 179 -12.76 -0.94 7.83
C SER A 179 -13.23 -2.32 7.41
N ARG A 180 -12.84 -2.74 6.21
CA ARG A 180 -12.89 -4.14 5.78
C ARG A 180 -11.52 -4.76 6.02
N LEU A 181 -11.47 -5.91 6.67
CA LEU A 181 -10.28 -6.72 6.82
C LEU A 181 -10.36 -7.94 5.92
N MET A 182 -9.26 -8.27 5.27
CA MET A 182 -9.06 -9.51 4.54
C MET A 182 -7.81 -10.20 5.06
N LEU A 183 -7.95 -11.42 5.59
CA LEU A 183 -6.82 -12.21 6.08
C LEU A 183 -6.57 -13.41 5.19
N TYR A 184 -5.29 -13.65 4.89
CA TYR A 184 -4.84 -14.85 4.20
C TYR A 184 -5.10 -16.12 5.04
N PRO A 185 -5.20 -17.31 4.42
CA PRO A 185 -5.32 -18.56 5.14
C PRO A 185 -4.23 -18.74 6.19
N GLY A 186 -4.62 -19.08 7.43
CA GLY A 186 -3.71 -19.29 8.55
C GLY A 186 -3.07 -18.02 9.15
N ALA A 187 -3.32 -16.87 8.56
CA ALA A 187 -2.75 -15.61 9.05
C ALA A 187 -3.39 -15.14 10.36
N GLN A 188 -2.63 -14.35 11.11
CA GLN A 188 -3.06 -13.74 12.37
C GLN A 188 -2.80 -12.24 12.35
N ALA A 189 -3.71 -11.48 12.96
CA ALA A 189 -3.60 -10.04 13.16
C ALA A 189 -3.86 -9.67 14.62
N VAL A 190 -3.21 -8.62 15.09
CA VAL A 190 -3.53 -7.97 16.35
C VAL A 190 -4.12 -6.60 16.01
N LEU A 191 -5.30 -6.33 16.55
CA LEU A 191 -6.02 -5.08 16.33
C LEU A 191 -6.16 -4.41 17.70
N ASP A 192 -5.53 -3.27 17.84
CA ASP A 192 -5.52 -2.51 19.08
C ASP A 192 -6.71 -1.55 19.14
N ALA A 193 -7.15 -1.23 20.35
CA ALA A 193 -8.10 -0.18 20.66
C ALA A 193 -7.45 0.84 21.58
N ALA A 194 -7.65 2.12 21.33
CA ALA A 194 -7.24 3.16 22.25
C ALA A 194 -8.09 3.17 23.53
N PRO A 195 -7.62 3.77 24.63
CA PRO A 195 -8.46 3.97 25.80
C PRO A 195 -9.77 4.68 25.42
N GLY A 196 -10.90 4.14 25.87
CA GLY A 196 -12.23 4.67 25.53
C GLY A 196 -12.83 4.15 24.21
N GLU A 197 -12.12 3.33 23.44
CA GLU A 197 -12.63 2.72 22.21
C GLU A 197 -13.07 1.27 22.43
N ARG A 198 -13.96 0.80 21.55
CA ARG A 198 -14.35 -0.61 21.42
C ARG A 198 -14.13 -1.09 20.00
N VAL A 199 -13.67 -2.31 19.86
CA VAL A 199 -13.59 -3.00 18.58
C VAL A 199 -14.83 -3.85 18.38
N HIS A 200 -15.47 -3.69 17.22
CA HIS A 200 -16.56 -4.52 16.75
C HIS A 200 -16.12 -5.25 15.49
N LEU A 201 -16.33 -6.57 15.47
CA LEU A 201 -16.06 -7.43 14.32
C LEU A 201 -17.37 -8.06 13.85
N LEU A 202 -17.59 -8.10 12.54
CA LEU A 202 -18.67 -8.87 11.89
C LEU A 202 -18.03 -9.72 10.80
N ALA A 203 -18.15 -11.04 10.91
CA ALA A 203 -17.64 -11.96 9.91
C ALA A 203 -18.54 -11.95 8.67
N LEU A 204 -17.93 -11.77 7.49
CA LEU A 204 -18.60 -11.75 6.19
C LEU A 204 -18.36 -13.06 5.44
N GLU A 205 -17.12 -13.56 5.47
CA GLU A 205 -16.70 -14.75 4.76
C GLU A 205 -15.60 -15.47 5.55
N GLY A 206 -15.59 -16.81 5.47
CA GLY A 206 -14.58 -17.63 6.12
C GLY A 206 -14.90 -17.91 7.60
N ARG A 207 -13.90 -18.36 8.35
CA ARG A 207 -14.00 -18.64 9.79
C ARG A 207 -12.89 -17.94 10.55
N ALA A 208 -13.24 -17.19 11.57
CA ALA A 208 -12.33 -16.46 12.42
C ALA A 208 -12.26 -17.05 13.82
N ARG A 209 -11.06 -17.15 14.39
CA ARG A 209 -10.88 -17.24 15.84
C ARG A 209 -10.52 -15.89 16.40
N VAL A 210 -11.28 -15.45 17.37
CA VAL A 210 -11.07 -14.16 18.04
C VAL A 210 -10.77 -14.36 19.51
N ALA A 211 -9.85 -13.56 20.03
CA ALA A 211 -9.49 -13.56 21.46
C ALA A 211 -9.26 -12.13 21.95
N SER A 212 -9.96 -11.75 23.04
CA SER A 212 -9.78 -10.47 23.72
C SER A 212 -9.84 -10.68 25.22
N GLY A 213 -8.77 -10.43 25.92
CA GLY A 213 -8.60 -10.78 27.32
C GLY A 213 -8.79 -12.30 27.55
N ARG A 214 -9.74 -12.67 28.41
CA ARG A 214 -10.11 -14.09 28.68
C ARG A 214 -11.17 -14.64 27.73
N ARG A 215 -11.80 -13.78 26.93
CA ARG A 215 -12.87 -14.19 26.00
C ARG A 215 -12.29 -14.74 24.72
N ARG A 216 -12.76 -15.92 24.32
CA ARG A 216 -12.41 -16.55 23.04
C ARG A 216 -13.68 -17.00 22.35
N ARG A 217 -13.76 -16.84 21.03
CA ARG A 217 -14.88 -17.26 20.21
C ARG A 217 -14.43 -17.60 18.80
N GLU A 218 -15.11 -18.56 18.18
CA GLU A 218 -15.10 -18.73 16.72
C GLU A 218 -16.27 -17.95 16.12
N LEU A 219 -16.02 -17.31 14.97
CA LEU A 219 -17.01 -16.58 14.20
C LEU A 219 -17.17 -17.25 12.84
N ALA A 220 -18.40 -17.57 12.49
CA ALA A 220 -18.84 -17.92 11.14
C ALA A 220 -19.45 -16.68 10.45
N PRO A 221 -19.67 -16.69 9.12
CA PRO A 221 -20.35 -15.60 8.44
C PRO A 221 -21.70 -15.24 9.11
N GLY A 222 -21.88 -13.93 9.36
CA GLY A 222 -23.01 -13.39 10.12
C GLY A 222 -22.78 -13.25 11.63
N ASP A 223 -21.78 -13.92 12.19
CA ASP A 223 -21.43 -13.76 13.60
C ASP A 223 -20.68 -12.44 13.87
N SER A 224 -20.90 -11.89 15.07
CA SER A 224 -20.22 -10.68 15.55
C SER A 224 -19.51 -10.88 16.87
N PHE A 225 -18.51 -10.04 17.12
CA PHE A 225 -17.76 -9.99 18.37
C PHE A 225 -17.46 -8.54 18.75
N THR A 226 -17.69 -8.19 20.02
CA THR A 226 -17.38 -6.87 20.56
C THR A 226 -16.43 -6.99 21.74
N THR A 227 -15.37 -6.16 21.77
CA THR A 227 -14.42 -6.11 22.89
C THR A 227 -14.98 -5.31 24.08
N ALA A 228 -14.34 -5.44 25.23
CA ALA A 228 -14.47 -4.44 26.28
C ALA A 228 -13.77 -3.13 25.84
N THR A 229 -14.15 -2.03 26.47
CA THR A 229 -13.55 -0.70 26.21
C THR A 229 -12.04 -0.71 26.45
N GLY A 230 -11.27 -0.17 25.51
CA GLY A 230 -9.81 -0.13 25.55
C GLY A 230 -9.12 -1.48 25.35
N ALA A 231 -9.89 -2.54 25.04
CA ALA A 231 -9.31 -3.87 24.85
C ALA A 231 -9.10 -4.19 23.37
N GLY A 232 -7.88 -4.51 22.98
CA GLY A 232 -7.57 -5.04 21.66
C GLY A 232 -8.08 -6.47 21.46
N VAL A 233 -7.96 -6.94 20.21
CA VAL A 233 -8.37 -8.29 19.81
C VAL A 233 -7.29 -8.98 18.97
N ARG A 234 -7.04 -10.25 19.25
CA ARG A 234 -6.28 -11.13 18.37
C ARG A 234 -7.25 -11.86 17.46
N LEU A 235 -6.97 -11.79 16.18
CA LEU A 235 -7.79 -12.35 15.12
C LEU A 235 -6.95 -13.36 14.34
N ALA A 236 -7.47 -14.56 14.09
CA ALA A 236 -6.84 -15.56 13.26
C ALA A 236 -7.82 -16.10 12.23
N ASN A 237 -7.36 -16.26 10.99
CA ASN A 237 -8.09 -16.98 9.97
C ASN A 237 -7.96 -18.49 10.25
N ALA A 238 -9.07 -19.12 10.64
CA ALA A 238 -9.14 -20.55 10.97
C ALA A 238 -9.54 -21.43 9.78
N GLY A 239 -9.84 -20.83 8.63
CA GLY A 239 -10.26 -21.50 7.40
C GLY A 239 -9.13 -21.73 6.41
N ALA A 240 -9.40 -22.53 5.37
CA ALA A 240 -8.50 -22.77 4.25
C ALA A 240 -8.60 -21.69 3.16
N GLY A 241 -9.66 -20.89 3.15
CA GLY A 241 -9.88 -19.77 2.24
C GLY A 241 -9.56 -18.43 2.88
N ARG A 242 -9.86 -17.35 2.15
CA ARG A 242 -9.77 -15.98 2.68
C ARG A 242 -10.80 -15.77 3.79
N LEU A 243 -10.45 -14.96 4.76
CA LEU A 243 -11.35 -14.48 5.79
C LEU A 243 -11.65 -13.01 5.52
N GLN A 244 -12.92 -12.63 5.49
CA GLN A 244 -13.34 -11.24 5.38
C GLN A 244 -14.21 -10.83 6.57
N LEU A 245 -13.94 -9.65 7.13
CA LEU A 245 -14.70 -9.08 8.24
C LEU A 245 -14.89 -7.58 8.05
N PHE A 246 -16.00 -7.06 8.57
CA PHE A 246 -16.03 -5.66 8.97
C PHE A 246 -15.39 -5.48 10.33
N HIS A 247 -14.64 -4.41 10.47
CA HIS A 247 -13.92 -4.00 11.67
C HIS A 247 -14.29 -2.55 11.96
N ALA A 248 -15.09 -2.33 12.99
CA ALA A 248 -15.39 -0.99 13.45
C ALA A 248 -14.70 -0.72 14.78
N VAL A 249 -14.04 0.44 14.86
CA VAL A 249 -13.51 1.01 16.09
C VAL A 249 -14.37 2.20 16.44
N LEU A 250 -15.05 2.15 17.55
CA LEU A 250 -16.00 3.19 17.95
C LEU A 250 -15.68 3.67 19.36
N PRO A 251 -15.84 4.98 19.65
CA PRO A 251 -15.82 5.47 21.02
C PRO A 251 -16.84 4.69 21.86
N ALA A 252 -16.48 4.36 23.09
CA ALA A 252 -17.47 3.82 24.03
C ALA A 252 -18.56 4.87 24.22
N ALA A 253 -19.82 4.45 24.17
CA ALA A 253 -20.94 5.34 24.45
C ALA A 253 -20.69 6.02 25.81
N ARG A 254 -20.80 7.35 25.86
CA ARG A 254 -20.86 8.06 27.15
C ARG A 254 -22.06 7.47 27.92
N PRO A 255 -21.94 7.15 29.22
CA PRO A 255 -23.11 6.76 29.98
C PRO A 255 -24.12 7.91 29.87
N ASP A 256 -25.35 7.58 29.44
CA ASP A 256 -26.47 8.53 29.41
C ASP A 256 -26.58 9.18 30.79
N GLY A 257 -26.34 10.49 30.89
CA GLY A 257 -26.55 11.22 32.13
C GLY A 257 -25.61 12.40 32.43
N ALA A 258 -24.68 12.75 31.55
CA ALA A 258 -23.97 14.03 31.69
C ALA A 258 -24.63 15.06 30.76
N ALA A 259 -25.73 15.64 31.21
CA ALA A 259 -26.22 16.89 30.66
C ALA A 259 -25.12 17.96 30.85
N GLU A 260 -24.82 18.69 29.80
CA GLU A 260 -24.00 19.88 29.87
C GLU A 260 -24.80 20.91 30.69
N ASP A 261 -24.27 21.29 31.86
CA ASP A 261 -24.58 22.51 32.56
C ASP A 261 -23.76 23.69 31.99
#